data_6e4b0d61618271b5ede25033805763dd
#
_entry.id   6e4b0d61618271b5ede25033805763dd
#
_cell.length_a   1.000
_cell.length_b   1.000
_cell.length_c   1.000
_cell.angle_alpha   90.00
_cell.angle_beta   90.00
_cell.angle_gamma   90.00
#
_symmetry.space_group_name_H-M   'P 1'
#
loop_
_entity.id
_entity.type
_entity.pdbx_description
1 polymer ?
#
loop_
_entity_poly.entity_id
_entity_poly.type
_entity_poly.pdbx_seq_one_letter_code
_entity_poly.pdbx_strand_id
1 'polypeptide(L)'
;MVTQQLQDFARQSVYDALSALFLQPEAKGAYENYVEAMRAAAGLAAELGTNAAPFEAVLDAPAPEPLELEREYARLFLGTCEGTVPLAESAWLHRDEIPLSQLECRKAYADAGLETAGILGVPEDHLGLQLGFLTVLILKNDPAAATAFFEAHAAKWLPAFVVSFRRQTFSAQPADAALFIYIFKFFCLRT
;
A
#
# COMPACT_ATOMS: atom_id res chain seq x y z
N MET A 1 12.15 -21.58 -10.69
CA MET A 1 10.74 -21.79 -10.28
C MET A 1 10.55 -21.53 -8.78
N VAL A 2 11.26 -22.20 -7.87
CA VAL A 2 11.11 -21.97 -6.41
C VAL A 2 11.35 -20.52 -6.00
N THR A 3 12.39 -19.88 -6.54
CA THR A 3 12.73 -18.48 -6.23
C THR A 3 11.62 -17.50 -6.64
N GLN A 4 10.99 -17.70 -7.80
CA GLN A 4 9.88 -16.85 -8.24
C GLN A 4 8.65 -17.01 -7.36
N GLN A 5 8.31 -18.23 -6.99
CA GLN A 5 7.18 -18.50 -6.09
C GLN A 5 7.38 -17.87 -4.71
N LEU A 6 8.61 -17.89 -4.17
CA LEU A 6 8.93 -17.22 -2.92
C LEU A 6 8.81 -15.69 -3.02
N GLN A 7 9.26 -15.12 -4.13
CA GLN A 7 9.13 -13.69 -4.39
C GLN A 7 7.65 -13.27 -4.52
N ASP A 8 6.84 -14.06 -5.22
CA ASP A 8 5.42 -13.80 -5.39
C ASP A 8 4.67 -13.93 -4.06
N PHE A 9 5.02 -14.91 -3.24
CA PHE A 9 4.48 -15.07 -1.89
C PHE A 9 4.82 -13.86 -0.98
N ALA A 10 6.09 -13.43 -0.95
CA ALA A 10 6.47 -12.28 -0.15
C ALA A 10 5.77 -10.99 -0.65
N ARG A 11 5.68 -10.81 -1.97
CA ARG A 11 4.99 -9.66 -2.58
C ARG A 11 3.51 -9.66 -2.21
N GLN A 12 2.85 -10.82 -2.32
CA GLN A 12 1.46 -11.00 -1.92
C GLN A 12 1.25 -10.64 -0.44
N SER A 13 2.07 -11.18 0.46
CA SER A 13 1.94 -10.92 1.91
C SER A 13 2.08 -9.44 2.24
N VAL A 14 3.01 -8.74 1.57
CA VAL A 14 3.20 -7.30 1.75
C VAL A 14 2.02 -6.50 1.22
N TYR A 15 1.52 -6.82 0.02
CA TYR A 15 0.37 -6.11 -0.55
C TYR A 15 -0.89 -6.33 0.28
N ASP A 16 -1.13 -7.54 0.77
CA ASP A 16 -2.27 -7.87 1.62
C ASP A 16 -2.24 -7.09 2.95
N ALA A 17 -1.09 -7.12 3.63
CA ALA A 17 -0.92 -6.40 4.88
C ALA A 17 -1.05 -4.88 4.72
N LEU A 18 -0.49 -4.31 3.64
CA LEU A 18 -0.65 -2.89 3.33
C LEU A 18 -2.08 -2.53 2.93
N SER A 19 -2.76 -3.40 2.17
CA SER A 19 -4.18 -3.24 1.83
C SER A 19 -5.02 -3.11 3.09
N ALA A 20 -4.86 -4.05 4.03
CA ALA A 20 -5.57 -4.03 5.31
C ALA A 20 -5.28 -2.74 6.10
N LEU A 21 -4.02 -2.34 6.18
CA LEU A 21 -3.62 -1.15 6.93
C LEU A 21 -4.17 0.16 6.34
N PHE A 22 -4.27 0.26 5.00
CA PHE A 22 -4.85 1.44 4.34
C PHE A 22 -6.38 1.44 4.30
N LEU A 23 -7.03 0.29 4.43
CA LEU A 23 -8.49 0.20 4.43
C LEU A 23 -9.08 0.27 5.84
N GLN A 24 -8.44 -0.37 6.80
CA GLN A 24 -8.94 -0.53 8.17
C GLN A 24 -7.77 -0.55 9.17
N PRO A 25 -7.09 0.57 9.41
CA PRO A 25 -5.94 0.63 10.32
C PRO A 25 -6.30 0.24 11.76
N GLU A 26 -7.57 0.43 12.15
CA GLU A 26 -8.14 0.07 13.44
C GLU A 26 -8.45 -1.43 13.59
N ALA A 27 -8.37 -2.21 12.51
CA ALA A 27 -8.67 -3.63 12.57
C ALA A 27 -7.66 -4.35 13.47
N LYS A 28 -8.18 -5.13 14.42
CA LYS A 28 -7.35 -5.90 15.34
C LYS A 28 -6.37 -6.80 14.56
N GLY A 29 -5.10 -6.64 14.84
CA GLY A 29 -4.03 -7.40 14.20
C GLY A 29 -3.54 -6.84 12.87
N ALA A 30 -4.10 -5.72 12.37
CA ALA A 30 -3.65 -5.14 11.09
C ALA A 30 -2.18 -4.72 11.14
N TYR A 31 -1.76 -4.09 12.22
CA TYR A 31 -0.37 -3.68 12.41
C TYR A 31 0.56 -4.89 12.61
N GLU A 32 0.18 -5.86 13.42
CA GLU A 32 0.94 -7.08 13.65
C GLU A 32 1.14 -7.87 12.35
N ASN A 33 0.08 -8.02 11.55
CA ASN A 33 0.17 -8.67 10.23
C ASN A 33 1.13 -7.91 9.29
N TYR A 34 1.11 -6.58 9.34
CA TYR A 34 2.05 -5.77 8.59
C TYR A 34 3.51 -6.02 9.03
N VAL A 35 3.79 -6.05 10.32
CA VAL A 35 5.13 -6.34 10.86
C VAL A 35 5.60 -7.73 10.45
N GLU A 36 4.73 -8.75 10.52
CA GLU A 36 5.06 -10.12 10.08
C GLU A 36 5.36 -10.18 8.57
N ALA A 37 4.58 -9.49 7.74
CA ALA A 37 4.83 -9.40 6.30
C ALA A 37 6.19 -8.74 6.00
N MET A 38 6.54 -7.68 6.75
CA MET A 38 7.85 -7.03 6.62
C MET A 38 8.99 -7.95 7.05
N ARG A 39 8.82 -8.73 8.11
CA ARG A 39 9.81 -9.72 8.57
C ARG A 39 10.04 -10.80 7.52
N ALA A 40 8.99 -11.35 6.94
CA ALA A 40 9.08 -12.34 5.86
C ALA A 40 9.80 -11.76 4.63
N ALA A 41 9.46 -10.52 4.26
CA ALA A 41 10.09 -9.84 3.13
C ALA A 41 11.59 -9.54 3.37
N ALA A 42 11.97 -9.15 4.59
CA ALA A 42 13.37 -8.94 4.98
C ALA A 42 14.18 -10.23 4.87
N GLY A 43 13.66 -11.34 5.42
CA GLY A 43 14.29 -12.65 5.35
C GLY A 43 14.52 -13.11 3.90
N LEU A 44 13.48 -12.99 3.06
CA LEU A 44 13.62 -13.35 1.64
C LEU A 44 14.59 -12.45 0.89
N ALA A 45 14.59 -11.14 1.15
CA ALA A 45 15.54 -10.22 0.53
C ALA A 45 16.97 -10.57 0.88
N ALA A 46 17.24 -10.94 2.15
CA ALA A 46 18.57 -11.39 2.60
C ALA A 46 18.98 -12.69 1.91
N GLU A 47 18.10 -13.69 1.81
CA GLU A 47 18.35 -14.96 1.12
C GLU A 47 18.67 -14.78 -0.37
N LEU A 48 18.00 -13.84 -1.01
CA LEU A 48 18.20 -13.52 -2.43
C LEU A 48 19.38 -12.57 -2.69
N GLY A 49 20.04 -12.08 -1.65
CA GLY A 49 21.12 -11.09 -1.76
C GLY A 49 20.64 -9.73 -2.30
N THR A 50 19.36 -9.40 -2.09
CA THR A 50 18.76 -8.12 -2.45
C THR A 50 18.72 -7.17 -1.25
N ASN A 51 18.29 -5.91 -1.45
CA ASN A 51 18.29 -4.92 -0.39
C ASN A 51 17.18 -5.19 0.66
N ALA A 52 17.53 -5.68 1.83
CA ALA A 52 16.62 -5.91 2.95
C ALA A 52 16.37 -4.65 3.82
N ALA A 53 17.24 -3.65 3.75
CA ALA A 53 17.20 -2.49 4.65
C ALA A 53 15.85 -1.76 4.75
N PRO A 54 15.02 -1.65 3.69
CA PRO A 54 13.69 -1.04 3.82
C PRO A 54 12.75 -1.81 4.75
N PHE A 55 12.85 -3.12 4.76
CA PHE A 55 12.00 -3.99 5.60
C PHE A 55 12.52 -4.01 7.04
N GLU A 56 13.85 -4.15 7.22
CA GLU A 56 14.52 -4.12 8.53
C GLU A 56 14.22 -2.83 9.27
N ALA A 57 14.24 -1.70 8.57
CA ALA A 57 13.95 -0.41 9.18
C ALA A 57 12.52 -0.29 9.76
N VAL A 58 11.54 -1.06 9.24
CA VAL A 58 10.21 -1.17 9.86
C VAL A 58 10.27 -1.97 11.16
N LEU A 59 11.08 -3.04 11.16
CA LEU A 59 11.21 -3.93 12.31
C LEU A 59 11.96 -3.28 13.47
N ASP A 60 12.86 -2.35 13.18
CA ASP A 60 13.62 -1.58 14.17
C ASP A 60 12.83 -0.41 14.78
N ALA A 61 11.71 -0.02 14.17
CA ALA A 61 10.88 1.05 14.66
C ALA A 61 10.05 0.59 15.90
N PRO A 62 9.87 1.44 16.90
CA PRO A 62 8.98 1.13 18.01
C PRO A 62 7.54 0.95 17.51
N ALA A 63 6.84 -0.07 18.04
CA ALA A 63 5.42 -0.25 17.71
C ALA A 63 4.61 0.94 18.23
N PRO A 64 3.74 1.54 17.39
CA PRO A 64 2.86 2.60 17.85
C PRO A 64 1.77 2.04 18.75
N GLU A 65 1.31 2.85 19.68
CA GLU A 65 0.06 2.54 20.38
C GLU A 65 -1.12 2.60 19.39
N PRO A 66 -2.12 1.69 19.48
CA PRO A 66 -3.22 1.63 18.52
C PRO A 66 -3.93 2.97 18.30
N LEU A 67 -4.19 3.72 19.38
CA LEU A 67 -4.84 5.03 19.30
C LEU A 67 -3.96 6.08 18.58
N GLU A 68 -2.66 5.98 18.70
CA GLU A 68 -1.72 6.86 18.00
C GLU A 68 -1.72 6.55 16.50
N LEU A 69 -1.76 5.28 16.12
CA LEU A 69 -1.88 4.84 14.74
C LEU A 69 -3.17 5.40 14.09
N GLU A 70 -4.31 5.25 14.77
CA GLU A 70 -5.60 5.77 14.29
C GLU A 70 -5.59 7.30 14.13
N ARG A 71 -5.04 8.01 15.10
CA ARG A 71 -4.94 9.49 15.06
C ARG A 71 -4.06 9.97 13.92
N GLU A 72 -2.92 9.33 13.73
CA GLU A 72 -1.99 9.70 12.68
C GLU A 72 -2.55 9.35 11.30
N TYR A 73 -3.23 8.20 11.16
CA TYR A 73 -3.96 7.84 9.95
C TYR A 73 -5.02 8.89 9.63
N ALA A 74 -5.84 9.28 10.61
CA ALA A 74 -6.88 10.30 10.42
C ALA A 74 -6.29 11.65 10.04
N ARG A 75 -5.19 12.06 10.68
CA ARG A 75 -4.48 13.30 10.38
C ARG A 75 -3.95 13.34 8.95
N LEU A 76 -3.35 12.23 8.50
CA LEU A 76 -2.69 12.15 7.19
C LEU A 76 -3.68 11.95 6.04
N PHE A 77 -4.72 11.17 6.24
CA PHE A 77 -5.54 10.66 5.14
C PHE A 77 -7.01 11.07 5.18
N LEU A 78 -7.59 11.33 6.37
CA LEU A 78 -9.02 11.63 6.51
C LEU A 78 -9.35 13.11 6.73
N GLY A 79 -8.35 13.95 6.92
CA GLY A 79 -8.54 15.38 7.16
C GLY A 79 -9.01 16.12 5.90
N THR A 80 -9.68 17.25 6.13
CA THR A 80 -10.01 18.23 5.08
C THR A 80 -9.06 19.43 5.09
N CYS A 81 -8.03 19.38 5.94
CA CYS A 81 -7.07 20.45 6.16
C CYS A 81 -5.96 20.43 5.11
N GLU A 82 -5.27 21.59 4.96
CA GLU A 82 -4.00 21.62 4.23
C GLU A 82 -3.03 20.59 4.82
N GLY A 83 -2.51 19.70 3.96
CA GLY A 83 -1.57 18.67 4.38
C GLY A 83 -2.11 17.25 4.36
N THR A 84 -3.37 17.03 4.03
CA THR A 84 -3.89 15.67 3.78
C THR A 84 -3.30 15.08 2.51
N VAL A 85 -3.01 13.78 2.57
CA VAL A 85 -2.46 13.01 1.46
C VAL A 85 -3.55 12.07 0.93
N PRO A 86 -4.15 12.34 -0.26
CA PRO A 86 -5.22 11.51 -0.78
C PRO A 86 -4.77 10.08 -1.05
N LEU A 87 -5.63 9.10 -0.70
CA LEU A 87 -5.40 7.68 -0.96
C LEU A 87 -6.03 7.17 -2.26
N ALA A 88 -6.66 8.05 -3.06
CA ALA A 88 -7.29 7.70 -4.33
C ALA A 88 -6.44 8.18 -5.51
N GLU A 89 -6.25 7.33 -6.53
CA GLU A 89 -5.52 7.62 -7.76
C GLU A 89 -6.04 8.87 -8.48
N SER A 90 -7.36 9.01 -8.58
CA SER A 90 -8.04 10.14 -9.23
C SER A 90 -7.66 11.50 -8.65
N ALA A 91 -7.32 11.55 -7.36
CA ALA A 91 -6.87 12.79 -6.73
C ALA A 91 -5.47 13.25 -7.22
N TRP A 92 -4.70 12.37 -7.83
CA TRP A 92 -3.34 12.63 -8.32
C TRP A 92 -3.28 12.83 -9.83
N LEU A 93 -4.02 12.01 -10.60
CA LEU A 93 -3.92 11.96 -12.05
C LEU A 93 -5.04 12.70 -12.79
N HIS A 94 -6.26 12.64 -12.29
CA HIS A 94 -7.46 13.08 -13.01
C HIS A 94 -8.36 13.96 -12.14
N ARG A 95 -7.82 15.05 -11.59
CA ARG A 95 -8.57 15.93 -10.68
C ARG A 95 -9.87 16.47 -11.28
N ASP A 96 -9.89 16.67 -12.60
CA ASP A 96 -11.05 17.20 -13.32
C ASP A 96 -11.92 16.08 -13.93
N GLU A 97 -11.42 14.84 -13.96
CA GLU A 97 -12.07 13.65 -14.55
C GLU A 97 -12.14 12.51 -13.52
N ILE A 98 -12.52 12.83 -12.30
CA ILE A 98 -12.54 11.92 -11.14
C ILE A 98 -13.09 10.51 -11.43
N PRO A 99 -14.15 10.31 -12.24
CA PRO A 99 -14.68 8.96 -12.46
C PRO A 99 -13.78 8.02 -13.27
N LEU A 100 -12.78 8.52 -14.03
CA LEU A 100 -12.06 7.69 -14.99
C LEU A 100 -11.26 6.59 -14.29
N SER A 101 -10.37 6.93 -13.35
CA SER A 101 -9.58 5.94 -12.62
C SER A 101 -10.46 4.96 -11.84
N GLN A 102 -11.56 5.46 -11.24
CA GLN A 102 -12.52 4.60 -10.53
C GLN A 102 -13.19 3.59 -11.46
N LEU A 103 -13.61 4.03 -12.66
CA LEU A 103 -14.22 3.16 -13.66
C LEU A 103 -13.24 2.12 -14.21
N GLU A 104 -12.00 2.52 -14.46
CA GLU A 104 -10.95 1.61 -14.93
C GLU A 104 -10.63 0.54 -13.87
N CYS A 105 -10.45 0.92 -12.60
CA CYS A 105 -10.26 -0.01 -11.50
C CYS A 105 -11.46 -0.94 -11.33
N ARG A 106 -12.70 -0.40 -11.32
CA ARG A 106 -13.92 -1.20 -11.21
C ARG A 106 -14.02 -2.22 -12.33
N LYS A 107 -13.70 -1.81 -13.57
CA LYS A 107 -13.68 -2.71 -14.72
C LYS A 107 -12.66 -3.83 -14.53
N ALA A 108 -11.44 -3.51 -14.12
CA ALA A 108 -10.39 -4.51 -13.89
C ALA A 108 -10.81 -5.53 -12.81
N TYR A 109 -11.46 -5.08 -11.74
CA TYR A 109 -11.98 -5.95 -10.69
C TYR A 109 -13.07 -6.88 -11.21
N ALA A 110 -14.03 -6.32 -11.95
CA ALA A 110 -15.12 -7.09 -12.55
C ALA A 110 -14.62 -8.13 -13.58
N ASP A 111 -13.65 -7.76 -14.42
CA ASP A 111 -13.01 -8.67 -15.39
C ASP A 111 -12.32 -9.85 -14.68
N ALA A 112 -11.85 -9.64 -13.45
CA ALA A 112 -11.30 -10.69 -12.59
C ALA A 112 -12.35 -11.43 -11.75
N GLY A 113 -13.63 -11.12 -11.90
CA GLY A 113 -14.75 -11.76 -11.19
C GLY A 113 -14.90 -11.26 -9.74
N LEU A 114 -14.48 -10.03 -9.45
CA LEU A 114 -14.61 -9.40 -8.14
C LEU A 114 -15.65 -8.29 -8.17
N GLU A 115 -16.40 -8.16 -7.10
CA GLU A 115 -17.33 -7.04 -6.87
C GLU A 115 -16.82 -6.20 -5.70
N THR A 116 -16.69 -4.90 -5.91
CA THR A 116 -16.25 -3.95 -4.87
C THR A 116 -17.38 -3.12 -4.28
N ALA A 117 -18.55 -3.20 -4.84
CA ALA A 117 -19.87 -2.59 -4.53
C ALA A 117 -19.94 -1.66 -3.28
N GLY A 118 -18.99 -0.77 -3.08
CA GLY A 118 -19.02 0.21 -1.99
C GLY A 118 -18.96 -0.37 -0.56
N ILE A 119 -18.59 -1.63 -0.42
CA ILE A 119 -18.60 -2.37 0.87
C ILE A 119 -17.80 -1.65 1.96
N LEU A 120 -16.72 -0.97 1.60
CA LEU A 120 -15.85 -0.27 2.54
C LEU A 120 -16.05 1.26 2.55
N GLY A 121 -16.98 1.79 1.75
CA GLY A 121 -17.22 3.23 1.66
C GLY A 121 -16.07 4.05 1.05
N VAL A 122 -15.09 3.38 0.41
CA VAL A 122 -13.97 4.03 -0.29
C VAL A 122 -14.13 3.91 -1.81
N PRO A 123 -13.55 4.83 -2.62
CA PRO A 123 -13.61 4.75 -4.07
C PRO A 123 -12.81 3.56 -4.60
N GLU A 124 -13.16 3.04 -5.77
CA GLU A 124 -12.53 1.84 -6.36
C GLU A 124 -11.05 2.03 -6.69
N ASP A 125 -10.60 3.25 -6.92
CA ASP A 125 -9.21 3.61 -7.16
C ASP A 125 -8.41 3.91 -5.87
N HIS A 126 -8.96 3.55 -4.71
CA HIS A 126 -8.30 3.69 -3.42
C HIS A 126 -7.07 2.75 -3.32
N LEU A 127 -5.96 3.25 -2.76
CA LEU A 127 -4.69 2.52 -2.66
C LEU A 127 -4.86 1.13 -2.04
N GLY A 128 -5.61 1.04 -0.94
CA GLY A 128 -5.86 -0.24 -0.28
C GLY A 128 -6.57 -1.24 -1.19
N LEU A 129 -7.57 -0.81 -1.99
CA LEU A 129 -8.25 -1.68 -2.95
C LEU A 129 -7.33 -2.11 -4.10
N GLN A 130 -6.51 -1.20 -4.64
CA GLN A 130 -5.52 -1.53 -5.67
C GLN A 130 -4.52 -2.58 -5.17
N LEU A 131 -4.02 -2.44 -3.94
CA LEU A 131 -3.10 -3.41 -3.33
C LEU A 131 -3.78 -4.76 -3.08
N GLY A 132 -4.99 -4.78 -2.55
CA GLY A 132 -5.78 -5.99 -2.38
C GLY A 132 -6.04 -6.71 -3.70
N PHE A 133 -6.29 -5.97 -4.77
CA PHE A 133 -6.45 -6.55 -6.09
C PHE A 133 -5.17 -7.18 -6.63
N LEU A 134 -4.02 -6.54 -6.45
CA LEU A 134 -2.71 -7.13 -6.78
C LEU A 134 -2.49 -8.45 -6.03
N THR A 135 -2.86 -8.52 -4.75
CA THR A 135 -2.84 -9.76 -3.96
C THR A 135 -3.68 -10.85 -4.63
N VAL A 136 -4.91 -10.54 -5.03
CA VAL A 136 -5.81 -11.50 -5.70
C VAL A 136 -5.23 -12.00 -7.03
N LEU A 137 -4.65 -11.12 -7.85
CA LEU A 137 -4.04 -11.51 -9.13
C LEU A 137 -2.84 -12.45 -8.93
N ILE A 138 -2.00 -12.20 -7.93
CA ILE A 138 -0.89 -13.10 -7.58
C ILE A 138 -1.42 -14.45 -7.11
N LEU A 139 -2.45 -14.49 -6.25
CA LEU A 139 -3.09 -15.72 -5.79
C LEU A 139 -3.73 -16.54 -6.93
N LYS A 140 -4.24 -15.86 -7.95
CA LYS A 140 -4.74 -16.50 -9.17
C LYS A 140 -3.62 -17.00 -10.09
N ASN A 141 -2.36 -16.85 -9.69
CA ASN A 141 -1.18 -17.20 -10.48
C ASN A 141 -1.13 -16.46 -11.84
N ASP A 142 -1.55 -15.17 -11.83
CA ASP A 142 -1.49 -14.30 -12.99
C ASP A 142 -0.55 -13.09 -12.74
N PRO A 143 0.76 -13.32 -12.70
CA PRO A 143 1.74 -12.25 -12.45
C PRO A 143 1.80 -11.25 -13.60
N ALA A 144 1.39 -11.63 -14.81
CA ALA A 144 1.35 -10.73 -15.95
C ALA A 144 0.23 -9.69 -15.77
N ALA A 145 -0.97 -10.13 -15.38
CA ALA A 145 -2.07 -9.22 -15.07
C ALA A 145 -1.74 -8.32 -13.85
N ALA A 146 -1.08 -8.87 -12.82
CA ALA A 146 -0.64 -8.07 -11.68
C ALA A 146 0.34 -6.97 -12.09
N THR A 147 1.31 -7.29 -12.93
CA THR A 147 2.27 -6.30 -13.45
C THR A 147 1.56 -5.24 -14.31
N ALA A 148 0.71 -5.67 -15.24
CA ALA A 148 -0.02 -4.75 -16.12
C ALA A 148 -0.93 -3.80 -15.32
N PHE A 149 -1.65 -4.30 -14.31
CA PHE A 149 -2.48 -3.47 -13.44
C PHE A 149 -1.63 -2.49 -12.63
N PHE A 150 -0.54 -2.94 -12.04
CA PHE A 150 0.37 -2.06 -11.28
C PHE A 150 0.89 -0.92 -12.15
N GLU A 151 1.36 -1.20 -13.36
CA GLU A 151 1.88 -0.20 -14.30
C GLU A 151 0.78 0.74 -14.82
N ALA A 152 -0.44 0.22 -15.02
CA ALA A 152 -1.56 1.02 -15.49
C ALA A 152 -2.08 2.01 -14.43
N HIS A 153 -1.97 1.68 -13.16
CA HIS A 153 -2.55 2.41 -12.03
C HIS A 153 -1.49 2.88 -11.02
N ALA A 154 -1.16 2.08 -10.04
CA ALA A 154 -0.35 2.45 -8.88
C ALA A 154 1.00 3.09 -9.26
N ALA A 155 1.71 2.55 -10.25
CA ALA A 155 3.02 3.07 -10.67
C ALA A 155 2.98 4.52 -11.17
N LYS A 156 1.84 4.99 -11.66
CA LYS A 156 1.72 6.35 -12.22
C LYS A 156 1.65 7.43 -11.15
N TRP A 157 1.05 7.16 -10.02
CA TRP A 157 0.76 8.17 -9.00
C TRP A 157 1.51 7.97 -7.67
N LEU A 158 1.90 6.74 -7.35
CA LEU A 158 2.65 6.45 -6.13
C LEU A 158 3.91 7.32 -5.95
N PRO A 159 4.73 7.64 -6.97
CA PRO A 159 5.88 8.54 -6.78
C PRO A 159 5.49 9.92 -6.22
N ALA A 160 4.39 10.51 -6.72
CA ALA A 160 3.91 11.80 -6.24
C ALA A 160 3.30 11.69 -4.84
N PHE A 161 2.53 10.64 -4.59
CA PHE A 161 2.02 10.29 -3.25
C PHE A 161 3.15 10.24 -2.22
N VAL A 162 4.26 9.59 -2.54
CA VAL A 162 5.46 9.48 -1.69
C VAL A 162 6.02 10.79 -1.30
N VAL A 163 6.24 11.63 -2.29
CA VAL A 163 6.85 12.93 -2.06
C VAL A 163 5.94 13.76 -1.13
N SER A 164 4.63 13.73 -1.39
CA SER A 164 3.67 14.44 -0.54
C SER A 164 3.63 13.87 0.86
N PHE A 165 3.53 12.56 0.98
CA PHE A 165 3.51 11.86 2.25
C PHE A 165 4.74 12.18 3.11
N ARG A 166 5.95 12.11 2.53
CA ARG A 166 7.18 12.47 3.23
C ARG A 166 7.16 13.91 3.76
N ARG A 167 6.66 14.85 2.98
CA ARG A 167 6.58 16.25 3.42
C ARG A 167 5.69 16.40 4.66
N GLN A 168 4.59 15.66 4.73
CA GLN A 168 3.65 15.73 5.84
C GLN A 168 4.15 14.99 7.09
N THR A 169 4.94 13.94 6.93
CA THR A 169 5.50 13.18 8.05
C THR A 169 6.77 13.82 8.61
N PHE A 170 7.61 14.47 7.78
CA PHE A 170 8.81 15.19 8.27
C PHE A 170 8.50 16.49 9.00
N SER A 171 7.31 17.06 8.85
CA SER A 171 6.85 18.21 9.62
C SER A 171 6.30 17.83 11.01
N ALA A 172 5.98 16.57 11.24
CA ALA A 172 5.60 16.00 12.52
C ALA A 172 6.83 15.39 13.24
N GLN A 173 6.72 15.06 14.51
CA GLN A 173 7.86 14.53 15.28
C GLN A 173 8.44 13.25 14.65
N PRO A 174 9.78 13.02 14.68
CA PRO A 174 10.43 11.90 13.99
C PRO A 174 9.93 10.50 14.38
N ALA A 175 9.37 10.35 15.58
CA ALA A 175 8.83 9.08 16.06
C ALA A 175 7.54 8.65 15.32
N ASP A 176 6.70 9.62 14.94
CA ASP A 176 5.39 9.35 14.32
C ASP A 176 5.52 9.04 12.82
N ALA A 177 6.59 9.55 12.21
CA ALA A 177 6.88 9.35 10.80
C ALA A 177 7.41 7.95 10.46
N ALA A 178 7.98 7.24 11.44
CA ALA A 178 8.70 5.98 11.20
C ALA A 178 7.80 4.92 10.57
N LEU A 179 6.58 4.76 11.07
CA LEU A 179 5.66 3.71 10.63
C LEU A 179 5.35 3.79 9.12
N PHE A 180 5.06 4.99 8.63
CA PHE A 180 4.63 5.18 7.24
C PHE A 180 5.77 5.46 6.26
N ILE A 181 6.90 5.99 6.71
CA ILE A 181 8.08 6.21 5.87
C ILE A 181 8.61 4.88 5.32
N TYR A 182 8.45 3.80 6.07
CA TYR A 182 8.97 2.49 5.70
C TYR A 182 8.04 1.69 4.79
N ILE A 183 6.72 1.84 4.92
CA ILE A 183 5.73 1.38 3.93
C ILE A 183 6.16 1.80 2.53
N PHE A 184 6.79 2.95 2.48
CA PHE A 184 7.09 3.65 1.26
C PHE A 184 8.42 3.33 0.61
N LYS A 185 9.45 2.98 1.35
CA LYS A 185 10.72 2.52 0.75
C LYS A 185 10.53 1.26 -0.10
N PHE A 186 9.50 0.45 0.21
CA PHE A 186 9.17 -0.74 -0.58
C PHE A 186 8.72 -0.41 -2.00
N PHE A 187 7.95 0.65 -2.20
CA PHE A 187 7.52 1.06 -3.55
C PHE A 187 8.61 1.74 -4.37
N CYS A 188 9.62 2.35 -3.72
CA CYS A 188 10.72 3.05 -4.40
C CYS A 188 11.85 2.12 -4.90
N LEU A 189 11.85 0.84 -4.57
CA LEU A 189 12.92 -0.09 -4.95
C LEU A 189 12.80 -0.70 -6.35
N ARG A 190 11.89 -0.20 -7.19
CA ARG A 190 11.74 -0.62 -8.60
C ARG A 190 12.14 0.45 -9.63
N THR A 191 12.84 1.51 -9.20
CA THR A 191 13.47 2.47 -10.14
C THR A 191 14.98 2.39 -10.07
#